data_fed17468e1fd0bb71ed2d68baa09c7ff
#
_entry.id   fed17468e1fd0bb71ed2d68baa09c7ff
#
_cell.length_a   1.000
_cell.length_b   1.000
_cell.length_c   1.000
_cell.angle_alpha   90.00
_cell.angle_beta   90.00
_cell.angle_gamma   90.00
#
_symmetry.space_group_name_H-M   'P 1'
#
loop_
_entity.id
_entity.type
_entity.pdbx_description
1 polymer ?
#
loop_
_entity_poly.entity_id
_entity_poly.type
_entity_poly.pdbx_seq_one_letter_code
_entity_poly.pdbx_strand_id
1 'polypeptide(L)'
;WLSDFEARLFANPEIVDFYMTTGSGRYATSGRLSYALGLRGPSLTIDTACSSSLVAVHLAAASIRRGESSMALAGGVNVILQPQITIAYSQSRMMAPDGRCKFGDARGDGYVRSEGVGIVVLKDLERAVADGDRIYAVIRGSAVNNDGRSSGSMGTPSRIGQAELLEQALADAAVAPASIGVVEAHGTGTR
;
A
#
# COMPACT_ATOMS: atom_id res chain seq x y z
N TRP A 1 2.10 5.63 8.17
CA TRP A 1 3.45 5.63 8.69
C TRP A 1 3.65 6.79 9.64
N LEU A 2 4.82 7.39 9.74
CA LEU A 2 5.05 8.56 10.56
C LEU A 2 4.51 9.81 9.87
N SER A 3 4.03 10.78 10.67
CA SER A 3 3.63 12.08 10.19
C SER A 3 4.77 13.08 10.44
N ASP A 4 5.52 13.38 9.39
CA ASP A 4 6.61 14.37 9.46
C ASP A 4 6.09 15.75 9.90
N PHE A 5 4.87 16.09 9.51
CA PHE A 5 4.23 17.34 9.90
C PHE A 5 3.87 17.37 11.40
N GLU A 6 3.37 16.27 11.93
CA GLU A 6 3.07 16.12 13.36
C GLU A 6 4.31 16.32 14.22
N ALA A 7 5.46 15.76 13.81
CA ALA A 7 6.72 15.96 14.52
C ALA A 7 7.14 17.44 14.61
N ARG A 8 6.84 18.23 13.56
CA ARG A 8 7.08 19.68 13.58
C ARG A 8 6.14 20.42 14.52
N LEU A 9 4.89 20.02 14.59
CA LEU A 9 3.90 20.63 15.51
C LEU A 9 4.28 20.34 16.95
N PHE A 10 4.68 19.12 17.27
CA PHE A 10 5.10 18.75 18.64
C PHE A 10 6.38 19.46 19.08
N ALA A 11 7.24 19.83 18.14
CA ALA A 11 8.44 20.62 18.45
C ALA A 11 8.13 22.08 18.82
N ASN A 12 6.95 22.58 18.49
CA ASN A 12 6.51 23.95 18.79
C ASN A 12 5.03 23.96 19.21
N PRO A 13 4.73 23.68 20.50
CA PRO A 13 3.36 23.58 20.99
C PRO A 13 2.52 24.86 20.80
N GLU A 14 3.16 26.02 20.66
CA GLU A 14 2.45 27.32 20.51
C GLU A 14 1.70 27.43 19.18
N ILE A 15 2.06 26.64 18.17
CA ILE A 15 1.39 26.64 16.86
C ILE A 15 0.31 25.53 16.74
N VAL A 16 0.11 24.76 17.80
CA VAL A 16 -0.90 23.68 17.80
C VAL A 16 -2.29 24.28 17.92
N ASP A 17 -3.15 23.97 16.98
CA ASP A 17 -4.56 24.34 16.98
C ASP A 17 -5.46 23.11 16.66
N PHE A 18 -6.76 23.33 16.56
CA PHE A 18 -7.71 22.27 16.24
C PHE A 18 -7.45 21.61 14.88
N TYR A 19 -6.90 22.32 13.92
CA TYR A 19 -6.59 21.76 12.60
C TYR A 19 -5.46 20.73 12.63
N MET A 20 -4.68 20.66 13.70
CA MET A 20 -3.74 19.56 13.92
C MET A 20 -4.44 18.19 13.82
N THR A 21 -5.61 18.05 14.45
CA THR A 21 -6.34 16.78 14.47
C THR A 21 -6.80 16.33 13.10
N THR A 22 -7.32 17.26 12.29
CA THR A 22 -7.80 16.98 10.93
C THR A 22 -6.70 17.04 9.87
N GLY A 23 -5.55 17.64 10.18
CA GLY A 23 -4.39 17.74 9.30
C GLY A 23 -3.36 16.64 9.50
N SER A 24 -3.22 16.10 10.73
CA SER A 24 -2.23 15.07 11.08
C SER A 24 -2.86 13.71 11.36
N GLY A 25 -4.12 13.66 11.74
CA GLY A 25 -4.84 12.42 11.99
C GLY A 25 -4.95 11.59 10.69
N ARG A 26 -4.43 10.36 10.70
CA ARG A 26 -4.39 9.50 9.50
C ARG A 26 -5.76 9.22 8.92
N TYR A 27 -6.80 9.10 9.77
CA TYR A 27 -8.20 8.97 9.33
C TYR A 27 -8.64 10.11 8.41
N ALA A 28 -8.06 11.29 8.57
CA ALA A 28 -8.40 12.45 7.77
C ALA A 28 -7.89 12.33 6.31
N THR A 29 -6.92 11.47 6.02
CA THR A 29 -6.41 11.26 4.66
C THR A 29 -7.51 10.74 3.74
N SER A 30 -8.16 9.64 4.09
CA SER A 30 -9.32 9.12 3.35
C SER A 30 -10.57 9.96 3.57
N GLY A 31 -10.80 10.44 4.80
CA GLY A 31 -11.96 11.23 5.16
C GLY A 31 -12.09 12.54 4.37
N ARG A 32 -10.98 13.23 4.09
CA ARG A 32 -10.99 14.44 3.24
C ARG A 32 -11.38 14.15 1.81
N LEU A 33 -10.92 13.03 1.25
CA LEU A 33 -11.33 12.62 -0.09
C LEU A 33 -12.83 12.29 -0.14
N SER A 34 -13.31 11.54 0.85
CA SER A 34 -14.74 11.22 0.98
C SER A 34 -15.60 12.48 1.09
N TYR A 35 -15.17 13.44 1.93
CA TYR A 35 -15.86 14.72 2.07
C TYR A 35 -15.86 15.55 0.79
N ALA A 36 -14.70 15.70 0.15
CA ALA A 36 -14.55 16.52 -1.04
C ALA A 36 -15.33 15.96 -2.26
N LEU A 37 -15.47 14.63 -2.34
CA LEU A 37 -16.13 13.94 -3.43
C LEU A 37 -17.58 13.53 -3.10
N GLY A 38 -18.08 13.84 -1.90
CA GLY A 38 -19.42 13.48 -1.46
C GLY A 38 -19.65 11.96 -1.32
N LEU A 39 -18.58 11.20 -1.04
CA LEU A 39 -18.66 9.74 -0.91
C LEU A 39 -19.21 9.36 0.46
N ARG A 40 -20.05 8.30 0.51
CA ARG A 40 -20.77 7.87 1.72
C ARG A 40 -20.44 6.44 2.17
N GLY A 41 -19.68 5.68 1.37
CA GLY A 41 -19.25 4.34 1.71
C GLY A 41 -18.15 4.33 2.79
N PRO A 42 -17.63 3.15 3.16
CA PRO A 42 -16.51 3.03 4.09
C PRO A 42 -15.34 3.90 3.68
N SER A 43 -14.75 4.61 4.65
CA SER A 43 -13.61 5.51 4.44
C SER A 43 -12.52 5.14 5.44
N LEU A 44 -11.44 4.52 4.95
CA LEU A 44 -10.39 3.91 5.77
C LEU A 44 -9.02 4.39 5.34
N THR A 45 -8.16 4.68 6.30
CA THR A 45 -6.73 4.85 6.10
C THR A 45 -6.01 3.68 6.77
N ILE A 46 -5.20 2.96 6.00
CA ILE A 46 -4.60 1.69 6.39
C ILE A 46 -3.09 1.85 6.45
N ASP A 47 -2.48 1.28 7.48
CA ASP A 47 -1.03 1.23 7.63
C ASP A 47 -0.58 -0.20 7.90
N THR A 48 -0.10 -0.84 6.86
CA THR A 48 0.63 -2.11 6.88
C THR A 48 2.02 -1.94 6.27
N ALA A 49 2.61 -0.76 6.47
CA ALA A 49 3.87 -0.34 5.87
C ALA A 49 3.86 -0.43 4.33
N CYS A 50 4.83 -1.09 3.73
CA CYS A 50 4.99 -1.16 2.26
C CYS A 50 3.79 -1.79 1.53
N SER A 51 3.01 -2.65 2.19
CA SER A 51 1.84 -3.31 1.60
C SER A 51 0.54 -2.51 1.71
N SER A 52 0.53 -1.34 2.36
CA SER A 52 -0.70 -0.59 2.68
C SER A 52 -1.60 -0.34 1.47
N SER A 53 -1.05 0.06 0.33
CA SER A 53 -1.84 0.36 -0.86
C SER A 53 -2.48 -0.90 -1.49
N LEU A 54 -1.78 -2.05 -1.47
CA LEU A 54 -2.35 -3.31 -1.96
C LEU A 54 -3.40 -3.86 -0.99
N VAL A 55 -3.22 -3.69 0.33
CA VAL A 55 -4.25 -4.02 1.32
C VAL A 55 -5.48 -3.12 1.14
N ALA A 56 -5.30 -1.83 0.84
CA ALA A 56 -6.40 -0.93 0.53
C ALA A 56 -7.19 -1.41 -0.72
N VAL A 57 -6.49 -1.84 -1.77
CA VAL A 57 -7.12 -2.43 -2.97
C VAL A 57 -7.88 -3.71 -2.64
N HIS A 58 -7.30 -4.61 -1.83
CA HIS A 58 -7.95 -5.84 -1.38
C HIS A 58 -9.26 -5.55 -0.64
N LEU A 59 -9.23 -4.65 0.35
CA LEU A 59 -10.43 -4.30 1.12
C LEU A 59 -11.49 -3.59 0.28
N ALA A 60 -11.09 -2.72 -0.63
CA ALA A 60 -12.00 -2.06 -1.55
C ALA A 60 -12.69 -3.05 -2.50
N ALA A 61 -11.93 -4.00 -3.08
CA ALA A 61 -12.49 -5.07 -3.90
C ALA A 61 -13.45 -5.97 -3.10
N ALA A 62 -13.11 -6.30 -1.86
CA ALA A 62 -13.98 -7.06 -0.97
C ALA A 62 -15.27 -6.30 -0.63
N SER A 63 -15.21 -4.99 -0.41
CA SER A 63 -16.41 -4.15 -0.17
C SER A 63 -17.35 -4.14 -1.37
N ILE A 64 -16.82 -4.05 -2.60
CA ILE A 64 -17.62 -4.13 -3.83
C ILE A 64 -18.25 -5.52 -4.00
N ARG A 65 -17.47 -6.59 -3.80
CA ARG A 65 -17.98 -7.98 -3.89
C ARG A 65 -19.09 -8.28 -2.88
N ARG A 66 -19.06 -7.66 -1.70
CA ARG A 66 -20.12 -7.77 -0.68
C ARG A 66 -21.30 -6.85 -0.91
N GLY A 67 -21.27 -6.00 -1.94
CA GLY A 67 -22.33 -5.04 -2.22
C GLY A 67 -22.39 -3.84 -1.25
N GLU A 68 -21.37 -3.65 -0.40
CA GLU A 68 -21.27 -2.50 0.53
C GLU A 68 -20.98 -1.19 -0.23
N SER A 69 -20.28 -1.31 -1.35
CA SER A 69 -19.92 -0.20 -2.23
C SER A 69 -20.17 -0.54 -3.68
N SER A 70 -20.72 0.39 -4.45
CA SER A 70 -20.92 0.23 -5.90
C SER A 70 -19.64 0.56 -6.71
N MET A 71 -18.77 1.40 -6.14
CA MET A 71 -17.50 1.82 -6.68
C MET A 71 -16.60 2.23 -5.52
N ALA A 72 -15.29 2.08 -5.65
CA ALA A 72 -14.34 2.47 -4.63
C ALA A 72 -13.10 3.13 -5.22
N LEU A 73 -12.53 4.06 -4.46
CA LEU A 73 -11.19 4.60 -4.69
C LEU A 73 -10.22 3.90 -3.73
N ALA A 74 -9.14 3.37 -4.25
CA ALA A 74 -8.09 2.75 -3.43
C ALA A 74 -6.71 3.16 -3.93
N GLY A 75 -5.75 3.33 -3.03
CA GLY A 75 -4.41 3.70 -3.44
C GLY A 75 -3.48 4.03 -2.28
N GLY A 76 -2.37 4.65 -2.61
CA GLY A 76 -1.36 5.05 -1.65
C GLY A 76 -0.69 6.36 -2.01
N VAL A 77 -0.12 6.98 -1.01
CA VAL A 77 0.65 8.22 -1.14
C VAL A 77 1.87 8.15 -0.22
N ASN A 78 2.97 8.65 -0.70
CA ASN A 78 4.17 8.86 0.11
C ASN A 78 4.78 10.22 -0.19
N VAL A 79 5.06 10.98 0.87
CA VAL A 79 5.74 12.29 0.83
C VAL A 79 6.86 12.27 1.87
N ILE A 80 8.03 12.79 1.53
CA ILE A 80 9.22 12.80 2.38
C ILE A 80 9.52 14.25 2.76
N LEU A 81 9.05 14.67 3.92
CA LEU A 81 9.23 16.05 4.41
C LEU A 81 10.42 16.20 5.36
N GLN A 82 10.88 15.10 5.96
CA GLN A 82 11.96 15.10 6.95
C GLN A 82 12.94 13.94 6.72
N PRO A 83 14.21 14.08 7.10
CA PRO A 83 15.24 13.09 6.80
C PRO A 83 15.30 11.91 7.77
N GLN A 84 14.60 11.94 8.92
CA GLN A 84 14.79 10.98 10.02
C GLN A 84 14.65 9.52 9.59
N ILE A 85 13.63 9.21 8.78
CA ILE A 85 13.41 7.84 8.28
C ILE A 85 14.53 7.44 7.30
N THR A 86 14.96 8.35 6.44
CA THR A 86 16.08 8.11 5.53
C THR A 86 17.38 7.85 6.30
N ILE A 87 17.62 8.62 7.37
CA ILE A 87 18.77 8.42 8.26
C ILE A 87 18.71 7.03 8.93
N ALA A 88 17.55 6.66 9.51
CA ALA A 88 17.37 5.38 10.17
C ALA A 88 17.62 4.20 9.22
N TYR A 89 17.07 4.28 8.00
CA TYR A 89 17.27 3.24 6.98
C TYR A 89 18.69 3.22 6.41
N SER A 90 19.36 4.36 6.35
CA SER A 90 20.78 4.42 5.99
C SER A 90 21.66 3.76 7.05
N GLN A 91 21.41 4.03 8.33
CA GLN A 91 22.12 3.41 9.45
C GLN A 91 21.92 1.89 9.50
N SER A 92 20.72 1.40 9.14
CA SER A 92 20.43 -0.03 9.05
C SER A 92 20.91 -0.68 7.74
N ARG A 93 21.57 0.07 6.87
CA ARG A 93 22.06 -0.38 5.55
C ARG A 93 20.97 -0.90 4.62
N MET A 94 19.77 -0.37 4.75
CA MET A 94 18.64 -0.68 3.85
C MET A 94 18.61 0.20 2.60
N MET A 95 19.33 1.34 2.63
CA MET A 95 19.39 2.27 1.50
C MET A 95 20.56 1.93 0.58
N ALA A 96 20.31 1.94 -0.75
CA ALA A 96 21.35 1.77 -1.75
C ALA A 96 22.29 2.99 -1.79
N PRO A 97 23.63 2.82 -1.60
CA PRO A 97 24.57 3.95 -1.51
C PRO A 97 24.68 4.75 -2.80
N ASP A 98 24.42 4.13 -3.95
CA ASP A 98 24.49 4.74 -5.28
C ASP A 98 23.15 5.32 -5.76
N GLY A 99 22.12 5.30 -4.91
CA GLY A 99 20.79 5.82 -5.24
C GLY A 99 20.03 5.00 -6.30
N ARG A 100 20.31 3.71 -6.44
CA ARG A 100 19.65 2.82 -7.42
C ARG A 100 19.13 1.54 -6.78
N CYS A 101 17.86 1.22 -7.04
CA CYS A 101 17.32 -0.11 -6.74
C CYS A 101 17.86 -1.11 -7.77
N LYS A 102 18.50 -2.18 -7.31
CA LYS A 102 19.14 -3.20 -8.15
C LYS A 102 18.49 -4.56 -7.93
N PHE A 103 17.16 -4.62 -8.00
CA PHE A 103 16.41 -5.87 -7.87
C PHE A 103 16.82 -6.86 -8.96
N GLY A 104 17.08 -8.11 -8.57
CA GLY A 104 17.52 -9.18 -9.47
C GLY A 104 18.98 -9.10 -9.91
N ASP A 105 19.76 -8.14 -9.44
CA ASP A 105 21.20 -8.01 -9.67
C ASP A 105 21.99 -8.52 -8.46
N ALA A 106 23.06 -9.27 -8.69
CA ALA A 106 23.98 -9.72 -7.62
C ALA A 106 24.61 -8.57 -6.82
N ARG A 107 24.62 -7.36 -7.37
CA ARG A 107 25.08 -6.13 -6.72
C ARG A 107 24.00 -5.45 -5.87
N GLY A 108 22.81 -6.04 -5.73
CA GLY A 108 21.73 -5.54 -4.88
C GLY A 108 22.25 -5.25 -3.46
N ASP A 109 22.12 -4.02 -2.99
CA ASP A 109 22.69 -3.53 -1.72
C ASP A 109 21.79 -2.55 -0.97
N GLY A 110 20.54 -2.40 -1.43
CA GLY A 110 19.54 -1.56 -0.81
C GLY A 110 18.50 -1.04 -1.78
N TYR A 111 17.56 -0.26 -1.28
CA TYR A 111 16.54 0.41 -2.07
C TYR A 111 16.67 1.93 -2.02
N VAL A 112 15.88 2.63 -2.80
CA VAL A 112 15.79 4.09 -2.81
C VAL A 112 14.38 4.51 -2.45
N ARG A 113 14.25 5.41 -1.46
CA ARG A 113 12.95 6.01 -1.12
C ARG A 113 12.52 6.97 -2.22
N SER A 114 11.24 7.01 -2.50
CA SER A 114 10.65 7.95 -3.45
C SER A 114 9.33 8.51 -2.93
N GLU A 115 8.88 9.56 -3.56
CA GLU A 115 7.57 10.16 -3.34
C GLU A 115 6.64 9.82 -4.50
N GLY A 116 5.35 9.88 -4.23
CA GLY A 116 4.35 9.66 -5.26
C GLY A 116 2.95 9.47 -4.70
N VAL A 117 2.00 9.47 -5.61
CA VAL A 117 0.60 9.14 -5.34
C VAL A 117 0.07 8.28 -6.47
N GLY A 118 -0.66 7.23 -6.11
CA GLY A 118 -1.36 6.37 -7.06
C GLY A 118 -2.73 6.02 -6.52
N ILE A 119 -3.77 6.27 -7.31
CA ILE A 119 -5.16 5.94 -6.98
C ILE A 119 -5.75 5.15 -8.14
N VAL A 120 -6.42 4.06 -7.82
CA VAL A 120 -7.22 3.27 -8.76
C VAL A 120 -8.70 3.38 -8.41
N VAL A 121 -9.52 3.40 -9.44
CA VAL A 121 -10.98 3.34 -9.34
C VAL A 121 -11.39 1.90 -9.59
N LEU A 122 -12.08 1.31 -8.63
CA LEU A 122 -12.59 -0.06 -8.70
C LEU A 122 -14.09 -0.04 -8.85
N LYS A 123 -14.61 -0.92 -9.71
CA LYS A 123 -16.04 -1.09 -9.97
C LYS A 123 -16.30 -2.53 -10.33
N ASP A 124 -17.49 -3.01 -10.04
CA ASP A 124 -17.95 -4.32 -10.50
C ASP A 124 -17.85 -4.43 -12.03
N LEU A 125 -17.34 -5.56 -12.53
CA LEU A 125 -17.05 -5.73 -13.96
C LEU A 125 -18.29 -5.63 -14.83
N GLU A 126 -19.40 -6.26 -14.43
CA GLU A 126 -20.64 -6.25 -15.23
C GLU A 126 -21.19 -4.81 -15.32
N ARG A 127 -21.15 -4.09 -14.20
CA ARG A 127 -21.53 -2.67 -14.16
C ARG A 127 -20.62 -1.79 -14.99
N ALA A 128 -19.30 -2.00 -14.91
CA ALA A 128 -18.34 -1.23 -15.69
C ALA A 128 -18.57 -1.41 -17.21
N VAL A 129 -18.84 -2.64 -17.63
CA VAL A 129 -19.19 -2.94 -19.02
C VAL A 129 -20.51 -2.29 -19.43
N ALA A 130 -21.56 -2.40 -18.59
CA ALA A 130 -22.88 -1.82 -18.87
C ALA A 130 -22.84 -0.28 -18.96
N ASP A 131 -22.01 0.36 -18.13
CA ASP A 131 -21.86 1.82 -18.12
C ASP A 131 -20.89 2.33 -19.20
N GLY A 132 -20.23 1.45 -19.94
CA GLY A 132 -19.28 1.80 -20.99
C GLY A 132 -17.95 2.36 -20.43
N ASP A 133 -17.59 2.00 -19.21
CA ASP A 133 -16.36 2.47 -18.58
C ASP A 133 -15.13 1.90 -19.28
N ARG A 134 -14.04 2.67 -19.28
CA ARG A 134 -12.74 2.19 -19.74
C ARG A 134 -12.13 1.26 -18.71
N ILE A 135 -11.99 -0.02 -19.05
CA ILE A 135 -11.42 -1.05 -18.19
C ILE A 135 -9.94 -1.25 -18.56
N TYR A 136 -9.04 -0.99 -17.62
CA TYR A 136 -7.60 -1.21 -17.78
C TYR A 136 -7.18 -2.65 -17.46
N ALA A 137 -7.78 -3.22 -16.42
CA ALA A 137 -7.51 -4.58 -15.95
C ALA A 137 -8.66 -5.09 -15.11
N VAL A 138 -8.70 -6.40 -14.88
CA VAL A 138 -9.66 -7.06 -13.99
C VAL A 138 -8.91 -7.71 -12.84
N ILE A 139 -9.26 -7.36 -11.61
CA ILE A 139 -8.76 -8.03 -10.40
C ILE A 139 -9.53 -9.35 -10.25
N ARG A 140 -8.86 -10.46 -10.56
CA ARG A 140 -9.44 -11.79 -10.45
C ARG A 140 -9.51 -12.28 -9.01
N GLY A 141 -8.43 -12.05 -8.25
CA GLY A 141 -8.32 -12.46 -6.86
C GLY A 141 -7.28 -11.65 -6.11
N SER A 142 -7.31 -11.74 -4.79
CA SER A 142 -6.38 -11.09 -3.90
C SER A 142 -6.32 -11.79 -2.55
N ALA A 143 -5.16 -11.76 -1.89
CA ALA A 143 -4.99 -12.31 -0.56
C ALA A 143 -4.12 -11.41 0.30
N VAL A 144 -4.30 -11.49 1.60
CA VAL A 144 -3.49 -10.82 2.63
C VAL A 144 -3.22 -11.82 3.74
N ASN A 145 -1.97 -11.98 4.11
CA ASN A 145 -1.56 -12.77 5.25
C ASN A 145 -0.50 -12.08 6.09
N ASN A 146 0.04 -12.77 7.08
CA ASN A 146 1.14 -12.31 7.92
C ASN A 146 2.13 -13.45 8.12
N ASP A 147 3.41 -13.16 8.11
CA ASP A 147 4.49 -14.15 8.27
C ASP A 147 4.55 -14.81 9.66
N GLY A 148 3.96 -14.18 10.68
CA GLY A 148 3.99 -14.68 12.06
C GLY A 148 5.44 -14.88 12.53
N ARG A 149 5.76 -16.10 13.01
CA ARG A 149 7.11 -16.47 13.44
C ARG A 149 7.83 -17.38 12.43
N SER A 150 7.31 -17.53 11.22
CA SER A 150 7.84 -18.51 10.26
C SER A 150 9.24 -18.17 9.73
N SER A 151 9.68 -16.91 9.83
CA SER A 151 11.04 -16.47 9.45
C SER A 151 12.06 -16.46 10.59
N GLY A 152 11.62 -16.66 11.83
CA GLY A 152 12.47 -16.59 13.02
C GLY A 152 12.88 -15.18 13.46
N SER A 153 12.61 -14.16 12.68
CA SER A 153 12.89 -12.74 12.96
C SER A 153 11.80 -11.85 12.41
N MET A 154 11.39 -10.83 13.16
CA MET A 154 10.36 -9.88 12.73
C MET A 154 10.76 -9.08 11.48
N GLY A 155 12.06 -8.88 11.26
CA GLY A 155 12.57 -8.12 10.11
C GLY A 155 12.89 -8.96 8.86
N THR A 156 12.74 -10.29 8.93
CA THR A 156 13.09 -11.20 7.85
C THR A 156 11.82 -11.72 7.17
N PRO A 157 11.64 -11.53 5.85
CA PRO A 157 10.51 -12.07 5.14
C PRO A 157 10.48 -13.60 5.18
N SER A 158 9.28 -14.17 5.25
CA SER A 158 9.08 -15.62 5.27
C SER A 158 8.80 -16.18 3.88
N ARG A 159 9.66 -17.08 3.41
CA ARG A 159 9.41 -17.80 2.16
C ARG A 159 8.12 -18.63 2.23
N ILE A 160 7.83 -19.23 3.39
CA ILE A 160 6.62 -20.03 3.61
C ILE A 160 5.39 -19.13 3.54
N GLY A 161 5.38 -18.03 4.31
CA GLY A 161 4.25 -17.08 4.29
C GLY A 161 3.99 -16.48 2.92
N GLN A 162 5.03 -16.19 2.14
CA GLN A 162 4.85 -15.71 0.76
C GLN A 162 4.30 -16.78 -0.17
N ALA A 163 4.74 -18.04 -0.06
CA ALA A 163 4.19 -19.12 -0.86
C ALA A 163 2.70 -19.33 -0.56
N GLU A 164 2.33 -19.39 0.72
CA GLU A 164 0.93 -19.50 1.16
C GLU A 164 0.08 -18.33 0.66
N LEU A 165 0.61 -17.11 0.69
CA LEU A 165 -0.07 -15.92 0.15
C LEU A 165 -0.36 -16.05 -1.34
N LEU A 166 0.61 -16.50 -2.13
CA LEU A 166 0.44 -16.68 -3.56
C LEU A 166 -0.57 -17.78 -3.87
N GLU A 167 -0.53 -18.91 -3.14
CA GLU A 167 -1.50 -20.00 -3.25
C GLU A 167 -2.92 -19.51 -2.94
N GLN A 168 -3.10 -18.74 -1.87
CA GLN A 168 -4.39 -18.14 -1.51
C GLN A 168 -4.90 -17.19 -2.58
N ALA A 169 -4.04 -16.33 -3.13
CA ALA A 169 -4.42 -15.37 -4.17
C ALA A 169 -4.81 -16.08 -5.48
N LEU A 170 -4.08 -17.13 -5.86
CA LEU A 170 -4.40 -17.95 -7.03
C LEU A 170 -5.72 -18.72 -6.86
N ALA A 171 -5.97 -19.25 -5.66
CA ALA A 171 -7.22 -19.91 -5.32
C ALA A 171 -8.42 -18.93 -5.37
N ASP A 172 -8.28 -17.73 -4.78
CA ASP A 172 -9.33 -16.68 -4.84
C ASP A 172 -9.61 -16.25 -6.29
N ALA A 173 -8.56 -16.19 -7.12
CA ALA A 173 -8.68 -15.86 -8.53
C ALA A 173 -9.26 -16.98 -9.41
N ALA A 174 -9.28 -18.21 -8.91
CA ALA A 174 -9.56 -19.44 -9.69
C ALA A 174 -8.65 -19.54 -10.93
N VAL A 175 -7.34 -19.31 -10.74
CA VAL A 175 -6.33 -19.25 -11.81
C VAL A 175 -5.23 -20.26 -11.53
N ALA A 176 -4.85 -21.03 -12.56
CA ALA A 176 -3.73 -21.98 -12.46
C ALA A 176 -2.38 -21.23 -12.45
N PRO A 177 -1.40 -21.64 -11.64
CA PRO A 177 -0.07 -21.01 -11.60
C PRO A 177 0.61 -20.90 -12.97
N ALA A 178 0.43 -21.92 -13.82
CA ALA A 178 1.01 -21.96 -15.16
C ALA A 178 0.46 -20.91 -16.13
N SER A 179 -0.65 -20.25 -15.81
CA SER A 179 -1.22 -19.18 -16.63
C SER A 179 -0.70 -17.78 -16.26
N ILE A 180 0.16 -17.68 -15.25
CA ILE A 180 0.78 -16.40 -14.86
C ILE A 180 1.90 -16.08 -15.83
N GLY A 181 1.75 -15.01 -16.57
CA GLY A 181 2.75 -14.56 -17.55
C GLY A 181 3.78 -13.58 -16.97
N VAL A 182 3.41 -12.81 -15.95
CA VAL A 182 4.27 -11.78 -15.34
C VAL A 182 4.04 -11.73 -13.84
N VAL A 183 5.11 -11.54 -13.09
CA VAL A 183 5.07 -11.26 -11.65
C VAL A 183 5.72 -9.91 -11.39
N GLU A 184 4.94 -8.95 -10.91
CA GLU A 184 5.46 -7.68 -10.39
C GLU A 184 5.82 -7.87 -8.92
N ALA A 185 7.10 -7.90 -8.61
CA ALA A 185 7.59 -8.17 -7.28
C ALA A 185 7.74 -6.88 -6.45
N HIS A 186 7.78 -7.02 -5.12
CA HIS A 186 8.17 -5.91 -4.24
C HIS A 186 9.57 -5.36 -4.58
N GLY A 187 10.51 -6.23 -4.91
CA GLY A 187 11.74 -5.91 -5.64
C GLY A 187 12.61 -4.81 -5.05
N THR A 188 12.78 -4.74 -3.72
CA THR A 188 13.57 -3.69 -3.07
C THR A 188 15.06 -3.70 -3.40
N GLY A 189 15.62 -4.85 -3.73
CA GLY A 189 17.07 -5.00 -3.94
C GLY A 189 17.89 -4.97 -2.64
N THR A 190 17.25 -5.09 -1.49
CA THR A 190 17.91 -5.28 -0.19
C THR A 190 18.49 -6.68 -0.08
N ARG A 191 19.56 -6.83 0.76
CA ARG A 191 20.20 -8.12 1.05
C ARG A 191 19.43 -8.95 2.03
#